data_623131703b90267b1728063d5dc805a7
#
_entry.id   623131703b90267b1728063d5dc805a7
#
_cell.length_a   1.000
_cell.length_b   1.000
_cell.length_c   1.000
_cell.angle_alpha   90.00
_cell.angle_beta   90.00
_cell.angle_gamma   90.00
#
_symmetry.space_group_name_H-M   'P 1'
#
loop_
_entity.id
_entity.type
_entity.pdbx_description
1 polymer ?
#
loop_
_entity_poly.entity_id
_entity_poly.type
_entity_poly.pdbx_seq_one_letter_code
_entity_poly.pdbx_strand_id
1 'polypeptide(L)'
;MKKILLFLVLLPNSILLSQTVLNSFPLNLSNPLENGQSLNIEDPKTNEIYVFASDNNNINILKYNKSLFLRGQYTDSIKSAKNGILLGSSLSEDGNPSLYWSSPDYKNLRIIKYYFDTKASKTLSFDFGSYNSYVISHFQKDDSFYVLAKEIKEPHLLLFVFKNGRCEIKMFDFSEILFQNKNDQRFSFSTILQYFPIEKMEYNNFNPLDKSVSKNKMYVLDNHILLTLDYNTKKTQVLDLNLETQEVTEKNYDQPISKKPSKTSNSFYNDNKLFQISTNNDEFLFDVKDLSTGKSVKTVSISKKDTINFKNSPLFIQNNGYKPQEINTTAKFLKQLSALNAGVTVFKNKENSFITFGGFLEYQVSPRPSFNYSQNDAFFGFEDYNTYPAYTQSRMVYFDSMLNPNYEFVNNQQTEPLAIDNIFYFLGKSKNIILENIIKLKDYSLLGYYDLGTKQYVIRKFTDGFMREDAGNPISNKAVFSKNFPVNKP
;
A
#
# COMPACT_ATOMS: atom_id res chain seq x y z
N MET A 1 17.95 3.94 53.49
CA MET A 1 16.96 3.03 52.89
C MET A 1 15.75 3.71 52.25
N LYS A 2 15.13 4.77 52.80
CA LYS A 2 13.98 5.49 52.15
C LYS A 2 14.29 6.18 50.83
N LYS A 3 15.53 6.64 50.57
CA LYS A 3 15.91 7.29 49.32
C LYS A 3 16.17 6.32 48.16
N ILE A 4 16.53 5.07 48.43
CA ILE A 4 16.71 4.03 47.42
C ILE A 4 15.36 3.50 46.95
N LEU A 5 14.35 3.46 47.81
CA LEU A 5 12.99 3.03 47.47
C LEU A 5 12.31 4.05 46.50
N LEU A 6 12.60 5.35 46.65
CA LEU A 6 12.09 6.40 45.77
C LEU A 6 12.66 6.31 44.35
N PHE A 7 13.92 5.87 44.23
CA PHE A 7 14.56 5.68 42.91
C PHE A 7 14.05 4.43 42.19
N LEU A 8 13.65 3.41 42.91
CA LEU A 8 13.06 2.17 42.37
C LEU A 8 11.61 2.38 41.89
N VAL A 9 10.87 3.36 42.43
CA VAL A 9 9.50 3.71 42.00
C VAL A 9 9.48 4.59 40.77
N LEU A 10 10.58 5.30 40.46
CA LEU A 10 10.70 6.16 39.27
C LEU A 10 11.19 5.40 38.01
N LEU A 11 11.76 4.21 38.17
CA LEU A 11 12.27 3.41 37.05
C LEU A 11 11.21 2.67 36.19
N PRO A 12 10.01 2.30 36.67
CA PRO A 12 9.04 1.60 35.83
C PRO A 12 8.24 2.50 34.89
N ASN A 13 8.27 3.82 35.06
CA ASN A 13 7.42 4.73 34.27
C ASN A 13 8.00 5.12 32.89
N SER A 14 9.19 4.66 32.53
CA SER A 14 9.83 4.99 31.26
C SER A 14 9.70 3.91 30.18
N ILE A 15 8.99 2.80 30.42
CA ILE A 15 9.08 1.60 29.57
C ILE A 15 7.89 1.40 28.61
N LEU A 16 6.83 2.22 28.65
CA LEU A 16 5.60 1.96 27.89
C LEU A 16 5.14 3.16 27.03
N LEU A 17 6.03 3.68 26.17
CA LEU A 17 5.62 4.56 25.11
C LEU A 17 5.73 3.80 23.78
N SER A 18 4.62 3.36 23.22
CA SER A 18 4.56 2.77 21.88
C SER A 18 4.93 3.77 20.77
N GLN A 19 5.12 5.03 21.13
CA GLN A 19 5.59 6.09 20.23
C GLN A 19 6.58 7.02 20.94
N THR A 20 7.73 7.27 20.29
CA THR A 20 8.78 8.14 20.84
C THR A 20 9.41 8.95 19.71
N VAL A 21 9.59 10.26 19.92
CA VAL A 21 10.44 11.08 19.04
C VAL A 21 11.87 10.65 19.26
N LEU A 22 12.53 10.19 18.21
CA LEU A 22 13.92 9.73 18.28
C LEU A 22 14.90 10.84 17.85
N ASN A 23 14.50 11.63 16.85
CA ASN A 23 15.31 12.72 16.35
C ASN A 23 14.43 13.79 15.69
N SER A 24 14.93 15.02 15.67
CA SER A 24 14.39 16.11 14.86
C SER A 24 15.52 16.94 14.31
N PHE A 25 15.36 17.43 13.08
CA PHE A 25 16.36 18.22 12.39
C PHE A 25 15.71 19.47 11.77
N PRO A 26 16.21 20.69 12.08
CA PRO A 26 15.72 21.92 11.46
C PRO A 26 15.91 21.87 9.94
N LEU A 27 14.83 22.02 9.19
CA LEU A 27 14.85 21.94 7.74
C LEU A 27 14.00 23.09 7.17
N ASN A 28 14.62 23.97 6.39
CA ASN A 28 13.89 25.07 5.78
C ASN A 28 13.51 24.71 4.36
N LEU A 29 12.30 24.18 4.17
CA LEU A 29 11.73 23.84 2.87
C LEU A 29 10.88 25.01 2.35
N SER A 30 11.03 25.33 1.06
CA SER A 30 10.24 26.34 0.36
C SER A 30 8.98 25.69 -0.24
N ASN A 31 7.79 26.14 0.18
CA ASN A 31 6.48 25.65 -0.31
C ASN A 31 6.33 24.12 -0.27
N PRO A 32 6.62 23.44 0.86
CA PRO A 32 6.60 21.98 0.93
C PRO A 32 5.20 21.37 0.74
N LEU A 33 4.12 22.16 0.88
CA LEU A 33 2.74 21.73 0.65
C LEU A 33 2.41 21.46 -0.83
N GLU A 34 3.05 22.17 -1.75
CA GLU A 34 2.72 22.07 -3.18
C GLU A 34 3.53 20.98 -3.86
N ASN A 35 4.84 20.92 -3.61
CA ASN A 35 5.76 20.08 -4.37
C ASN A 35 6.80 19.37 -3.48
N GLY A 36 6.59 19.37 -2.18
CA GLY A 36 7.47 18.66 -1.27
C GLY A 36 7.32 17.14 -1.43
N GLN A 37 8.45 16.43 -1.40
CA GLN A 37 8.48 14.96 -1.41
C GLN A 37 9.49 14.47 -0.38
N SER A 38 9.22 13.34 0.23
CA SER A 38 10.17 12.71 1.14
C SER A 38 10.28 11.21 0.90
N LEU A 39 11.44 10.67 1.23
CA LEU A 39 11.73 9.26 1.21
C LEU A 39 12.70 8.94 2.36
N ASN A 40 12.40 7.91 3.13
CA ASN A 40 13.31 7.35 4.11
C ASN A 40 13.71 5.95 3.67
N ILE A 41 14.96 5.61 3.87
CA ILE A 41 15.46 4.26 3.60
C ILE A 41 16.41 3.83 4.71
N GLU A 42 16.46 2.52 4.93
CA GLU A 42 17.49 1.87 5.73
C GLU A 42 18.51 1.22 4.80
N ASP A 43 19.79 1.38 5.08
CA ASP A 43 20.83 0.58 4.48
C ASP A 43 20.86 -0.80 5.17
N PRO A 44 20.51 -1.90 4.48
CA PRO A 44 20.45 -3.21 5.09
C PRO A 44 21.81 -3.75 5.55
N LYS A 45 22.94 -3.17 5.07
CA LYS A 45 24.29 -3.58 5.44
C LYS A 45 24.79 -2.91 6.70
N THR A 46 24.50 -1.60 6.84
CA THR A 46 25.03 -0.77 7.94
C THR A 46 23.97 -0.40 8.98
N ASN A 47 22.67 -0.62 8.69
CA ASN A 47 21.51 -0.14 9.43
C ASN A 47 21.52 1.40 9.59
N GLU A 48 22.18 2.12 8.69
CA GLU A 48 22.12 3.58 8.62
C GLU A 48 20.80 4.00 7.97
N ILE A 49 20.24 5.11 8.43
CA ILE A 49 19.00 5.67 7.89
C ILE A 49 19.32 6.89 7.05
N TYR A 50 18.83 6.92 5.84
CA TYR A 50 18.88 8.09 4.97
C TYR A 50 17.49 8.70 4.88
N VAL A 51 17.44 10.04 5.05
CA VAL A 51 16.24 10.85 4.85
C VAL A 51 16.48 11.74 3.66
N PHE A 52 15.59 11.68 2.70
CA PHE A 52 15.55 12.59 1.55
C PHE A 52 14.30 13.45 1.68
N ALA A 53 14.47 14.75 1.76
CA ALA A 53 13.37 15.70 1.81
C ALA A 53 13.61 16.81 0.79
N SER A 54 12.70 16.93 -0.15
CA SER A 54 12.81 17.91 -1.24
C SER A 54 11.68 18.94 -1.20
N ASP A 55 11.98 20.10 -1.74
CA ASP A 55 11.03 21.12 -2.14
C ASP A 55 11.15 21.36 -3.66
N ASN A 56 10.64 22.48 -4.18
CA ASN A 56 10.72 22.81 -5.60
C ASN A 56 12.15 23.04 -6.13
N ASN A 57 13.10 23.36 -5.27
CA ASN A 57 14.41 23.84 -5.66
C ASN A 57 15.54 22.94 -5.21
N ASN A 58 15.40 22.36 -4.03
CA ASN A 58 16.47 21.65 -3.35
C ASN A 58 16.02 20.31 -2.81
N ILE A 59 16.99 19.41 -2.69
CA ILE A 59 16.86 18.20 -1.91
C ILE A 59 17.83 18.24 -0.75
N ASN A 60 17.36 17.92 0.43
CA ASN A 60 18.15 17.75 1.62
C ASN A 60 18.29 16.27 1.92
N ILE A 61 19.49 15.81 2.09
CA ILE A 61 19.81 14.42 2.39
C ILE A 61 20.47 14.39 3.76
N LEU A 62 19.82 13.68 4.69
CA LEU A 62 20.32 13.51 6.05
C LEU A 62 20.72 12.04 6.22
N LYS A 63 21.92 11.80 6.72
CA LYS A 63 22.44 10.46 7.00
C LYS A 63 22.54 10.26 8.50
N TYR A 64 21.85 9.27 9.03
CA TYR A 64 21.86 8.89 10.44
C TYR A 64 22.51 7.52 10.62
N ASN A 65 23.23 7.34 11.72
CA ASN A 65 23.72 6.01 12.08
C ASN A 65 22.59 5.15 12.67
N LYS A 66 22.87 3.87 12.93
CA LYS A 66 21.92 2.91 13.52
C LYS A 66 21.27 3.35 14.84
N SER A 67 21.88 4.28 15.56
CA SER A 67 21.35 4.86 16.79
C SER A 67 20.65 6.20 16.56
N LEU A 68 20.40 6.55 15.29
CA LEU A 68 19.73 7.76 14.84
C LEU A 68 20.44 9.08 15.21
N PHE A 69 21.76 9.05 15.39
CA PHE A 69 22.57 10.27 15.45
C PHE A 69 22.93 10.71 14.04
N LEU A 70 22.71 12.00 13.73
CA LEU A 70 23.07 12.58 12.44
C LEU A 70 24.59 12.49 12.23
N ARG A 71 24.99 11.90 11.10
CA ARG A 71 26.39 11.71 10.68
C ARG A 71 26.80 12.60 9.52
N GLY A 72 25.85 12.92 8.67
CA GLY A 72 26.13 13.75 7.50
C GLY A 72 24.88 14.43 6.99
N GLN A 73 25.11 15.58 6.36
CA GLN A 73 24.10 16.34 5.66
C GLN A 73 24.64 16.77 4.31
N TYR A 74 23.79 16.69 3.30
CA TYR A 74 24.08 17.21 1.97
C TYR A 74 22.83 17.87 1.40
N THR A 75 22.98 19.08 0.86
CA THR A 75 21.90 19.79 0.16
C THR A 75 22.33 20.03 -1.27
N ASP A 76 21.50 19.67 -2.22
CA ASP A 76 21.74 19.87 -3.66
C ASP A 76 20.51 20.48 -4.33
N SER A 77 20.72 21.06 -5.51
CA SER A 77 19.65 21.60 -6.34
C SER A 77 19.01 20.48 -7.15
N ILE A 78 17.67 20.43 -7.16
CA ILE A 78 16.90 19.49 -8.00
C ILE A 78 16.54 20.05 -9.38
N LYS A 79 17.26 21.06 -9.89
CA LYS A 79 16.99 21.65 -11.22
C LYS A 79 16.84 20.61 -12.32
N SER A 80 17.65 19.56 -12.24
CA SER A 80 17.60 18.43 -13.19
C SER A 80 16.37 17.54 -13.06
N ALA A 81 15.67 17.53 -11.90
CA ALA A 81 14.49 16.74 -11.61
C ALA A 81 13.26 17.60 -11.29
N LYS A 82 13.28 18.87 -11.69
CA LYS A 82 12.17 19.82 -11.45
C LYS A 82 10.86 19.24 -11.98
N ASN A 83 9.82 19.30 -11.15
CA ASN A 83 8.51 18.70 -11.38
C ASN A 83 8.54 17.15 -11.54
N GLY A 84 9.63 16.49 -11.15
CA GLY A 84 9.73 15.04 -11.14
C GLY A 84 9.02 14.42 -9.94
N ILE A 85 8.66 13.15 -10.07
CA ILE A 85 8.10 12.32 -9.01
C ILE A 85 9.22 11.44 -8.46
N LEU A 86 9.51 11.54 -7.16
CA LEU A 86 10.50 10.69 -6.49
C LEU A 86 9.92 9.29 -6.31
N LEU A 87 10.42 8.32 -7.09
CA LEU A 87 9.92 6.95 -7.08
C LEU A 87 10.58 6.08 -6.02
N GLY A 88 11.85 6.33 -5.71
CA GLY A 88 12.60 5.51 -4.79
C GLY A 88 14.10 5.80 -4.84
N SER A 89 14.86 4.87 -4.26
CA SER A 89 16.32 4.99 -4.17
C SER A 89 16.99 3.63 -4.28
N SER A 90 18.30 3.63 -4.44
CA SER A 90 19.15 2.47 -4.20
C SER A 90 20.45 2.91 -3.55
N LEU A 91 21.10 2.01 -2.84
CA LEU A 91 22.43 2.25 -2.28
C LEU A 91 23.45 1.50 -3.12
N SER A 92 24.48 2.21 -3.58
CA SER A 92 25.57 1.59 -4.30
C SER A 92 26.51 0.86 -3.33
N GLU A 93 27.40 0.01 -3.83
CA GLU A 93 28.41 -0.69 -3.01
C GLU A 93 29.32 0.26 -2.22
N ASP A 94 29.53 1.48 -2.72
CA ASP A 94 30.27 2.55 -2.07
C ASP A 94 29.48 3.30 -0.97
N GLY A 95 28.26 2.81 -0.63
CA GLY A 95 27.39 3.43 0.36
C GLY A 95 26.74 4.76 -0.06
N ASN A 96 26.93 5.17 -1.33
CA ASN A 96 26.34 6.41 -1.83
C ASN A 96 24.92 6.16 -2.40
N PRO A 97 23.92 6.99 -2.03
CA PRO A 97 22.56 6.83 -2.50
C PRO A 97 22.39 7.32 -3.94
N SER A 98 21.55 6.62 -4.68
CA SER A 98 20.98 7.03 -5.96
C SER A 98 19.48 7.23 -5.81
N LEU A 99 18.96 8.37 -6.26
CA LEU A 99 17.53 8.65 -6.29
C LEU A 99 16.98 8.53 -7.70
N TYR A 100 15.78 8.00 -7.79
CA TYR A 100 15.08 7.74 -9.05
C TYR A 100 13.88 8.69 -9.18
N TRP A 101 13.94 9.61 -10.14
CA TRP A 101 12.93 10.61 -10.41
C TRP A 101 12.26 10.34 -11.75
N SER A 102 10.96 10.21 -11.76
CA SER A 102 10.18 10.05 -12.99
C SER A 102 9.63 11.38 -13.47
N SER A 103 9.48 11.51 -14.79
CA SER A 103 8.57 12.51 -15.34
C SER A 103 7.13 12.23 -14.95
N PRO A 104 6.22 13.25 -14.90
CA PRO A 104 4.81 13.05 -14.52
C PRO A 104 4.06 12.03 -15.40
N ASP A 105 4.49 11.84 -16.66
CA ASP A 105 3.94 10.88 -17.60
C ASP A 105 4.64 9.49 -17.55
N TYR A 106 5.55 9.30 -16.63
CA TYR A 106 6.35 8.07 -16.44
C TYR A 106 7.17 7.62 -17.67
N LYS A 107 7.39 8.49 -18.66
CA LYS A 107 8.18 8.12 -19.84
C LYS A 107 9.68 8.21 -19.59
N ASN A 108 10.11 9.14 -18.74
CA ASN A 108 11.51 9.38 -18.48
C ASN A 108 11.86 9.13 -17.02
N LEU A 109 12.99 8.46 -16.79
CA LEU A 109 13.58 8.27 -15.47
C LEU A 109 14.89 9.03 -15.40
N ARG A 110 15.04 9.83 -14.35
CA ARG A 110 16.28 10.52 -14.03
C ARG A 110 16.85 9.93 -12.77
N ILE A 111 18.10 9.49 -12.84
CA ILE A 111 18.83 8.82 -11.77
C ILE A 111 19.89 9.79 -11.29
N ILE A 112 19.88 10.18 -10.03
CA ILE A 112 20.85 11.11 -9.45
C ILE A 112 21.58 10.40 -8.32
N LYS A 113 22.88 10.13 -8.50
CA LYS A 113 23.74 9.57 -7.47
C LYS A 113 24.43 10.71 -6.72
N TYR A 114 24.40 10.64 -5.39
CA TYR A 114 24.95 11.65 -4.48
C TYR A 114 26.20 11.12 -3.77
N TYR A 115 27.30 11.85 -3.84
CA TYR A 115 28.57 11.53 -3.20
C TYR A 115 28.75 12.40 -1.97
N PHE A 116 28.62 11.82 -0.78
CA PHE A 116 28.69 12.58 0.48
C PHE A 116 30.05 13.21 0.75
N ASP A 117 31.14 12.50 0.46
CA ASP A 117 32.49 12.94 0.77
C ASP A 117 32.91 14.15 -0.08
N THR A 118 32.55 14.15 -1.34
CA THR A 118 32.90 15.23 -2.29
C THR A 118 31.83 16.29 -2.44
N LYS A 119 30.64 16.10 -1.84
CA LYS A 119 29.45 16.94 -2.00
C LYS A 119 29.14 17.19 -3.47
N ALA A 120 29.19 16.13 -4.27
CA ALA A 120 28.92 16.16 -5.69
C ALA A 120 27.76 15.24 -6.06
N SER A 121 27.11 15.50 -7.20
CA SER A 121 26.10 14.61 -7.75
C SER A 121 26.38 14.29 -9.21
N LYS A 122 25.93 13.11 -9.65
CA LYS A 122 26.00 12.67 -11.05
C LYS A 122 24.62 12.25 -11.50
N THR A 123 24.19 12.76 -12.66
CA THR A 123 22.88 12.50 -13.23
C THR A 123 22.99 11.63 -14.47
N LEU A 124 22.11 10.63 -14.56
CA LEU A 124 21.84 9.81 -15.75
C LEU A 124 20.36 9.94 -16.11
N SER A 125 20.02 9.86 -17.38
CA SER A 125 18.65 9.85 -17.88
C SER A 125 18.37 8.56 -18.63
N PHE A 126 17.15 8.02 -18.47
CA PHE A 126 16.67 6.83 -19.13
C PHE A 126 15.28 7.11 -19.71
N ASP A 127 15.04 6.68 -20.95
CA ASP A 127 13.78 6.89 -21.66
C ASP A 127 13.10 5.54 -21.90
N PHE A 128 11.97 5.29 -21.24
CA PHE A 128 11.15 4.11 -21.43
C PHE A 128 10.43 4.10 -22.79
N GLY A 129 10.16 5.27 -23.36
CA GLY A 129 9.51 5.39 -24.67
C GLY A 129 10.33 4.75 -25.80
N SER A 130 11.67 4.74 -25.68
CA SER A 130 12.57 4.06 -26.62
C SER A 130 12.35 2.55 -26.70
N TYR A 131 11.73 1.94 -25.68
CA TYR A 131 11.42 0.51 -25.60
C TYR A 131 9.94 0.21 -25.95
N ASN A 132 9.21 1.18 -26.50
CA ASN A 132 7.80 1.02 -26.84
C ASN A 132 6.97 0.42 -25.70
N SER A 133 7.18 0.92 -24.49
CA SER A 133 6.59 0.41 -23.28
C SER A 133 6.03 1.50 -22.38
N TYR A 134 5.14 1.12 -21.44
CA TYR A 134 4.65 2.00 -20.39
C TYR A 134 4.85 1.35 -19.01
N VAL A 135 5.17 2.18 -18.03
CA VAL A 135 5.45 1.73 -16.65
C VAL A 135 4.16 1.26 -15.97
N ILE A 136 4.22 0.09 -15.34
CA ILE A 136 3.12 -0.50 -14.55
C ILE A 136 3.38 -0.30 -13.07
N SER A 137 4.61 -0.60 -12.63
CA SER A 137 4.97 -0.60 -11.22
C SER A 137 6.47 -0.39 -11.05
N HIS A 138 6.87 -0.01 -9.85
CA HIS A 138 8.28 0.08 -9.48
C HIS A 138 8.47 -0.41 -8.05
N PHE A 139 9.67 -0.84 -7.74
CA PHE A 139 10.04 -1.28 -6.39
C PHE A 139 11.55 -1.22 -6.19
N GLN A 140 11.93 -1.21 -4.94
CA GLN A 140 13.32 -1.34 -4.52
C GLN A 140 13.50 -2.70 -3.87
N LYS A 141 14.62 -3.35 -4.18
CA LYS A 141 15.03 -4.57 -3.52
C LYS A 141 16.56 -4.62 -3.48
N ASP A 142 17.09 -4.92 -2.31
CA ASP A 142 18.53 -4.93 -2.08
C ASP A 142 19.20 -3.61 -2.53
N ASP A 143 20.27 -3.70 -3.31
CA ASP A 143 20.99 -2.53 -3.83
C ASP A 143 20.47 -2.04 -5.20
N SER A 144 19.27 -2.47 -5.61
CA SER A 144 18.75 -2.24 -6.96
C SER A 144 17.37 -1.58 -6.95
N PHE A 145 17.11 -0.81 -7.98
CA PHE A 145 15.80 -0.24 -8.26
C PHE A 145 15.23 -0.88 -9.51
N TYR A 146 13.98 -1.29 -9.44
CA TYR A 146 13.28 -2.04 -10.47
C TYR A 146 12.10 -1.25 -11.01
N VAL A 147 11.91 -1.29 -12.32
CA VAL A 147 10.73 -0.75 -12.99
C VAL A 147 10.12 -1.84 -13.86
N LEU A 148 8.89 -2.22 -13.57
CA LEU A 148 8.11 -3.14 -14.38
C LEU A 148 7.29 -2.36 -15.38
N ALA A 149 7.44 -2.66 -16.65
CA ALA A 149 6.72 -2.02 -17.75
C ALA A 149 6.05 -3.05 -18.66
N LYS A 150 4.98 -2.64 -19.33
CA LYS A 150 4.29 -3.43 -20.35
C LYS A 150 4.74 -2.96 -21.73
N GLU A 151 5.22 -3.87 -22.54
CA GLU A 151 5.53 -3.61 -23.94
C GLU A 151 4.24 -3.40 -24.76
N ILE A 152 4.16 -2.32 -25.51
CA ILE A 152 2.97 -1.98 -26.29
C ILE A 152 2.82 -2.97 -27.45
N LYS A 153 1.60 -3.51 -27.63
CA LYS A 153 1.20 -4.50 -28.65
C LYS A 153 1.77 -5.91 -28.47
N GLU A 154 2.85 -6.11 -27.73
CA GLU A 154 3.42 -7.44 -27.47
C GLU A 154 2.90 -8.01 -26.14
N PRO A 155 2.79 -9.32 -25.96
CA PRO A 155 2.36 -9.94 -24.70
C PRO A 155 3.50 -10.02 -23.68
N HIS A 156 4.38 -9.03 -23.61
CA HIS A 156 5.57 -9.05 -22.77
C HIS A 156 5.48 -8.07 -21.60
N LEU A 157 6.08 -8.45 -20.47
CA LEU A 157 6.49 -7.53 -19.41
C LEU A 157 8.00 -7.36 -19.46
N LEU A 158 8.46 -6.12 -19.37
CA LEU A 158 9.86 -5.75 -19.30
C LEU A 158 10.18 -5.32 -17.87
N LEU A 159 11.20 -5.93 -17.28
CA LEU A 159 11.72 -5.53 -15.99
C LEU A 159 13.06 -4.85 -16.16
N PHE A 160 13.10 -3.55 -15.98
CA PHE A 160 14.29 -2.74 -15.96
C PHE A 160 14.93 -2.79 -14.59
N VAL A 161 16.16 -3.27 -14.50
CA VAL A 161 16.91 -3.42 -13.24
C VAL A 161 18.06 -2.41 -13.25
N PHE A 162 17.96 -1.41 -12.41
CA PHE A 162 18.96 -0.36 -12.25
C PHE A 162 19.87 -0.67 -11.07
N LYS A 163 21.13 -0.93 -11.33
CA LYS A 163 22.15 -1.22 -10.32
C LYS A 163 23.49 -0.62 -10.72
N ASN A 164 24.16 0.07 -9.80
CA ASN A 164 25.51 0.63 -10.00
C ASN A 164 25.68 1.45 -11.30
N GLY A 165 24.63 2.23 -11.67
CA GLY A 165 24.63 3.08 -12.88
C GLY A 165 24.47 2.31 -14.20
N ARG A 166 24.09 1.04 -14.16
CA ARG A 166 23.77 0.20 -15.33
C ARG A 166 22.28 -0.14 -15.30
N CYS A 167 21.72 -0.41 -16.46
CA CYS A 167 20.36 -0.93 -16.62
C CYS A 167 20.45 -2.29 -17.33
N GLU A 168 19.92 -3.33 -16.70
CA GLU A 168 19.66 -4.63 -17.29
C GLU A 168 18.17 -4.74 -17.58
N ILE A 169 17.81 -5.36 -18.71
CA ILE A 169 16.40 -5.56 -19.08
C ILE A 169 16.13 -7.05 -19.13
N LYS A 170 15.13 -7.48 -18.36
CA LYS A 170 14.61 -8.85 -18.36
C LYS A 170 13.24 -8.86 -19.00
N MET A 171 12.97 -9.81 -19.88
CA MET A 171 11.71 -9.92 -20.60
C MET A 171 10.97 -11.18 -20.15
N PHE A 172 9.70 -11.03 -19.85
CA PHE A 172 8.77 -12.12 -19.52
C PHE A 172 7.72 -12.23 -20.60
N ASP A 173 7.66 -13.36 -21.27
CA ASP A 173 6.75 -13.64 -22.38
C ASP A 173 5.47 -14.35 -21.87
N PHE A 174 4.32 -13.80 -22.23
CA PHE A 174 2.99 -14.33 -21.88
C PHE A 174 2.22 -14.82 -23.11
N SER A 175 2.88 -15.04 -24.25
CA SER A 175 2.25 -15.47 -25.52
C SER A 175 1.51 -16.80 -25.40
N GLU A 176 2.07 -17.74 -24.63
CA GLU A 176 1.49 -19.06 -24.41
C GLU A 176 0.42 -19.10 -23.31
N ILE A 177 0.22 -17.98 -22.58
CA ILE A 177 -0.70 -17.93 -21.45
C ILE A 177 -2.11 -17.59 -21.93
N LEU A 178 -3.08 -18.43 -21.53
CA LEU A 178 -4.46 -18.24 -21.90
C LEU A 178 -5.23 -17.42 -20.86
N PHE A 179 -5.65 -16.23 -21.24
CA PHE A 179 -6.49 -15.37 -20.42
C PHE A 179 -7.97 -15.49 -20.83
N GLN A 180 -8.83 -15.88 -19.89
CA GLN A 180 -10.26 -16.07 -20.13
C GLN A 180 -11.09 -15.42 -19.04
N ASN A 181 -12.19 -14.77 -19.43
CA ASN A 181 -13.17 -14.27 -18.48
C ASN A 181 -14.08 -15.41 -17.94
N LYS A 182 -15.02 -15.08 -17.07
CA LYS A 182 -15.98 -16.03 -16.48
C LYS A 182 -16.89 -16.75 -17.49
N ASN A 183 -16.97 -16.28 -18.74
CA ASN A 183 -17.76 -16.85 -19.83
C ASN A 183 -16.86 -17.55 -20.86
N ASP A 184 -15.62 -17.86 -20.50
CA ASP A 184 -14.60 -18.52 -21.32
C ASP A 184 -14.19 -17.74 -22.59
N GLN A 185 -14.52 -16.45 -22.66
CA GLN A 185 -14.07 -15.56 -23.74
C GLN A 185 -12.60 -15.17 -23.51
N ARG A 186 -11.80 -15.23 -24.58
CA ARG A 186 -10.38 -14.89 -24.55
C ARG A 186 -10.19 -13.38 -24.46
N PHE A 187 -9.26 -12.97 -23.62
CA PHE A 187 -8.75 -11.62 -23.52
C PHE A 187 -7.27 -11.57 -23.89
N SER A 188 -6.82 -10.45 -24.44
CA SER A 188 -5.37 -10.20 -24.49
C SER A 188 -4.84 -9.78 -23.11
N PHE A 189 -3.58 -10.03 -22.85
CA PHE A 189 -2.94 -9.58 -21.62
C PHE A 189 -3.06 -8.05 -21.45
N SER A 190 -2.87 -7.29 -22.53
CA SER A 190 -3.05 -5.84 -22.52
C SER A 190 -4.46 -5.40 -22.12
N THR A 191 -5.49 -6.11 -22.61
CA THR A 191 -6.90 -5.85 -22.24
C THR A 191 -7.11 -6.04 -20.74
N ILE A 192 -6.53 -7.12 -20.16
CA ILE A 192 -6.64 -7.38 -18.71
C ILE A 192 -6.00 -6.24 -17.91
N LEU A 193 -4.79 -5.82 -18.28
CA LEU A 193 -4.08 -4.76 -17.57
C LEU A 193 -4.78 -3.40 -17.70
N GLN A 194 -5.45 -3.14 -18.81
CA GLN A 194 -6.21 -1.91 -19.04
C GLN A 194 -7.45 -1.82 -18.13
N TYR A 195 -8.20 -2.93 -17.99
CA TYR A 195 -9.41 -2.96 -17.16
C TYR A 195 -9.10 -3.21 -15.67
N PHE A 196 -8.03 -3.93 -15.39
CA PHE A 196 -7.62 -4.33 -14.05
C PHE A 196 -6.11 -4.06 -13.90
N PRO A 197 -5.71 -2.82 -13.57
CA PRO A 197 -4.31 -2.51 -13.32
C PRO A 197 -3.71 -3.39 -12.23
N ILE A 198 -2.41 -3.65 -12.33
CA ILE A 198 -1.68 -4.39 -11.30
C ILE A 198 -1.40 -3.47 -10.12
N GLU A 199 -1.84 -3.88 -8.93
CA GLU A 199 -1.52 -3.22 -7.67
C GLU A 199 -0.41 -3.97 -6.94
N LYS A 200 0.66 -3.26 -6.58
CA LYS A 200 1.76 -3.85 -5.81
C LYS A 200 1.35 -4.02 -4.35
N MET A 201 1.49 -5.25 -3.85
CA MET A 201 1.33 -5.59 -2.44
C MET A 201 2.69 -5.63 -1.75
N GLU A 202 2.75 -5.15 -0.53
CA GLU A 202 3.96 -5.27 0.30
C GLU A 202 3.99 -6.66 0.95
N TYR A 203 4.92 -7.50 0.49
CA TYR A 203 5.09 -8.85 1.03
C TYR A 203 5.55 -8.79 2.49
N ASN A 204 4.98 -9.64 3.35
CA ASN A 204 5.23 -9.67 4.79
C ASN A 204 5.03 -8.33 5.51
N ASN A 205 4.19 -7.46 4.95
CA ASN A 205 3.84 -6.18 5.54
C ASN A 205 2.33 -5.96 5.53
N PHE A 206 1.87 -4.96 6.26
CA PHE A 206 0.47 -4.56 6.22
C PHE A 206 0.11 -4.00 4.85
N ASN A 207 -1.01 -4.46 4.30
CA ASN A 207 -1.62 -3.91 3.10
C ASN A 207 -3.03 -3.43 3.42
N PRO A 208 -3.39 -2.19 3.12
CA PRO A 208 -4.74 -1.70 3.38
C PRO A 208 -5.75 -2.36 2.45
N LEU A 209 -7.00 -2.45 2.92
CA LEU A 209 -8.06 -3.16 2.21
C LEU A 209 -8.41 -2.53 0.86
N ASP A 210 -8.37 -1.19 0.74
CA ASP A 210 -8.62 -0.46 -0.51
C ASP A 210 -7.65 -0.84 -1.64
N LYS A 211 -6.40 -1.17 -1.33
CA LYS A 211 -5.45 -1.75 -2.28
C LYS A 211 -5.72 -3.23 -2.54
N SER A 212 -6.02 -3.98 -1.47
CA SER A 212 -6.21 -5.43 -1.55
C SER A 212 -7.44 -5.86 -2.35
N VAL A 213 -8.42 -4.97 -2.58
CA VAL A 213 -9.57 -5.22 -3.45
C VAL A 213 -9.23 -5.22 -4.94
N SER A 214 -8.04 -4.76 -5.33
CA SER A 214 -7.57 -4.81 -6.71
C SER A 214 -7.62 -6.25 -7.24
N LYS A 215 -8.06 -6.41 -8.51
CA LYS A 215 -8.22 -7.72 -9.12
C LYS A 215 -6.89 -8.34 -9.53
N ASN A 216 -5.93 -7.51 -9.88
CA ASN A 216 -4.58 -7.96 -10.21
C ASN A 216 -3.60 -7.43 -9.18
N LYS A 217 -2.83 -8.32 -8.59
CA LYS A 217 -1.86 -7.98 -7.55
C LYS A 217 -0.48 -8.53 -7.89
N MET A 218 0.54 -7.79 -7.49
CA MET A 218 1.94 -8.16 -7.63
C MET A 218 2.60 -8.27 -6.26
N TYR A 219 3.30 -9.37 -6.04
CA TYR A 219 4.12 -9.61 -4.86
C TYR A 219 5.57 -9.80 -5.29
N VAL A 220 6.47 -9.03 -4.70
CA VAL A 220 7.91 -9.15 -4.95
C VAL A 220 8.49 -10.09 -3.89
N LEU A 221 8.93 -11.25 -4.33
CA LEU A 221 9.58 -12.28 -3.51
C LEU A 221 11.10 -12.24 -3.74
N ASP A 222 11.84 -13.20 -3.18
CA ASP A 222 13.30 -13.17 -3.28
C ASP A 222 13.79 -13.22 -4.74
N ASN A 223 13.54 -14.29 -5.47
CA ASN A 223 13.94 -14.42 -6.88
C ASN A 223 12.75 -14.48 -7.83
N HIS A 224 11.56 -14.09 -7.39
CA HIS A 224 10.35 -14.19 -8.15
C HIS A 224 9.47 -12.94 -8.01
N ILE A 225 8.70 -12.66 -9.05
CA ILE A 225 7.51 -11.79 -8.96
C ILE A 225 6.28 -12.68 -9.14
N LEU A 226 5.42 -12.71 -8.14
CA LEU A 226 4.16 -13.42 -8.20
C LEU A 226 3.04 -12.47 -8.58
N LEU A 227 2.28 -12.78 -9.62
CA LEU A 227 1.06 -12.06 -9.99
C LEU A 227 -0.16 -12.94 -9.65
N THR A 228 -1.13 -12.39 -8.93
CA THR A 228 -2.45 -13.01 -8.76
C THR A 228 -3.48 -12.22 -9.53
N LEU A 229 -4.21 -12.90 -10.43
CA LEU A 229 -5.18 -12.29 -11.32
C LEU A 229 -6.58 -12.83 -10.98
N ASP A 230 -7.44 -11.99 -10.43
CA ASP A 230 -8.80 -12.28 -9.98
C ASP A 230 -9.88 -11.64 -10.88
N TYR A 231 -9.53 -11.28 -12.12
CA TYR A 231 -10.49 -10.75 -13.09
C TYR A 231 -11.57 -11.77 -13.49
N ASN A 232 -11.30 -13.07 -13.33
CA ASN A 232 -12.24 -14.15 -13.52
C ASN A 232 -12.82 -14.59 -12.16
N THR A 233 -14.13 -14.41 -11.96
CA THR A 233 -14.79 -14.74 -10.68
C THR A 233 -14.86 -16.25 -10.37
N LYS A 234 -14.48 -17.12 -11.31
CA LYS A 234 -14.46 -18.59 -11.13
C LYS A 234 -13.10 -19.10 -10.66
N LYS A 235 -12.01 -18.39 -10.98
CA LYS A 235 -10.64 -18.80 -10.66
C LYS A 235 -9.72 -17.63 -10.38
N THR A 236 -8.72 -17.87 -9.57
CA THR A 236 -7.51 -17.04 -9.47
C THR A 236 -6.44 -17.63 -10.38
N GLN A 237 -5.95 -16.87 -11.34
CA GLN A 237 -4.81 -17.23 -12.15
C GLN A 237 -3.55 -16.67 -11.48
N VAL A 238 -2.60 -17.53 -11.19
CA VAL A 238 -1.34 -17.17 -10.56
C VAL A 238 -0.23 -17.34 -11.57
N LEU A 239 0.54 -16.28 -11.79
CA LEU A 239 1.70 -16.26 -12.68
C LEU A 239 2.94 -16.00 -11.84
N ASP A 240 3.91 -16.90 -11.95
CA ASP A 240 5.19 -16.82 -11.24
C ASP A 240 6.28 -16.50 -12.25
N LEU A 241 6.89 -15.33 -12.10
CA LEU A 241 7.95 -14.80 -12.94
C LEU A 241 9.29 -15.03 -12.25
N ASN A 242 10.10 -15.95 -12.75
CA ASN A 242 11.42 -16.20 -12.22
C ASN A 242 12.41 -15.11 -12.70
N LEU A 243 13.01 -14.38 -11.77
CA LEU A 243 13.91 -13.25 -12.08
C LEU A 243 15.28 -13.70 -12.62
N GLU A 244 15.67 -14.96 -12.44
CA GLU A 244 16.94 -15.49 -12.94
C GLU A 244 16.80 -16.09 -14.34
N THR A 245 15.81 -17.00 -14.51
CA THR A 245 15.61 -17.71 -15.79
C THR A 245 14.74 -16.95 -16.78
N GLN A 246 13.98 -15.92 -16.31
CA GLN A 246 13.00 -15.17 -17.08
C GLN A 246 11.81 -16.02 -17.55
N GLU A 247 11.63 -17.20 -16.98
CA GLU A 247 10.50 -18.07 -17.25
C GLU A 247 9.24 -17.59 -16.54
N VAL A 248 8.09 -17.80 -17.17
CA VAL A 248 6.76 -17.54 -16.59
C VAL A 248 6.06 -18.87 -16.44
N THR A 249 5.65 -19.21 -15.21
CA THR A 249 4.84 -20.40 -14.94
C THR A 249 3.44 -20.00 -14.51
N GLU A 250 2.43 -20.77 -14.96
CA GLU A 250 1.03 -20.53 -14.67
C GLU A 250 0.46 -21.62 -13.77
N LYS A 251 -0.34 -21.22 -12.76
CA LYS A 251 -1.20 -22.10 -11.99
C LYS A 251 -2.59 -21.47 -11.83
N ASN A 252 -3.63 -22.28 -11.98
CA ASN A 252 -5.00 -21.85 -11.81
C ASN A 252 -5.60 -22.48 -10.53
N TYR A 253 -6.27 -21.65 -9.72
CA TYR A 253 -6.92 -22.06 -8.48
C TYR A 253 -8.40 -21.68 -8.53
N ASP A 254 -9.28 -22.67 -8.49
CA ASP A 254 -10.72 -22.40 -8.49
C ASP A 254 -11.12 -21.55 -7.29
N GLN A 255 -12.00 -20.59 -7.51
CA GLN A 255 -12.61 -19.80 -6.43
C GLN A 255 -13.60 -20.67 -5.65
N PRO A 256 -13.82 -20.42 -4.35
CA PRO A 256 -14.85 -21.13 -3.58
C PRO A 256 -16.21 -21.05 -4.26
N ILE A 257 -16.85 -22.22 -4.42
CA ILE A 257 -18.11 -22.35 -5.16
C ILE A 257 -19.28 -22.10 -4.21
N SER A 258 -20.08 -21.10 -4.50
CA SER A 258 -21.33 -20.80 -3.80
C SER A 258 -22.54 -21.44 -4.47
N LYS A 259 -23.64 -21.61 -3.71
CA LYS A 259 -24.91 -22.14 -4.26
C LYS A 259 -25.52 -21.25 -5.34
N LYS A 260 -25.30 -19.94 -5.25
CA LYS A 260 -25.71 -18.96 -6.25
C LYS A 260 -24.45 -18.32 -6.87
N PRO A 261 -24.52 -17.81 -8.10
CA PRO A 261 -23.37 -17.17 -8.72
C PRO A 261 -22.75 -16.09 -7.84
N SER A 262 -21.43 -16.14 -7.70
CA SER A 262 -20.66 -15.13 -6.99
C SER A 262 -20.75 -13.78 -7.70
N LYS A 263 -21.00 -12.72 -6.95
CA LYS A 263 -21.00 -11.35 -7.47
C LYS A 263 -19.60 -10.77 -7.55
N THR A 264 -18.79 -11.09 -6.55
CA THR A 264 -17.41 -10.62 -6.46
C THR A 264 -16.57 -11.69 -5.75
N SER A 265 -15.33 -11.84 -6.20
CA SER A 265 -14.32 -12.72 -5.62
C SER A 265 -12.98 -12.03 -5.66
N ASN A 266 -12.06 -12.45 -4.83
CA ASN A 266 -10.71 -11.92 -4.78
C ASN A 266 -9.79 -12.89 -4.06
N SER A 267 -8.47 -12.68 -4.19
CA SER A 267 -7.47 -13.45 -3.47
C SER A 267 -6.38 -12.56 -2.87
N PHE A 268 -5.62 -13.12 -1.95
CA PHE A 268 -4.43 -12.51 -1.38
C PHE A 268 -3.38 -13.60 -1.14
N TYR A 269 -2.13 -13.31 -1.52
CA TYR A 269 -1.02 -14.22 -1.30
C TYR A 269 -0.25 -13.82 -0.04
N ASN A 270 0.01 -14.78 0.83
CA ASN A 270 0.91 -14.62 1.96
C ASN A 270 1.49 -15.98 2.38
N ASP A 271 2.79 -16.05 2.64
CA ASP A 271 3.50 -17.22 3.19
C ASP A 271 3.15 -18.56 2.49
N ASN A 272 3.31 -18.60 1.16
CA ASN A 272 2.98 -19.74 0.28
C ASN A 272 1.53 -20.23 0.39
N LYS A 273 0.63 -19.36 0.79
CA LYS A 273 -0.83 -19.62 0.83
C LYS A 273 -1.57 -18.59 0.01
N LEU A 274 -2.64 -19.06 -0.63
CA LEU A 274 -3.60 -18.25 -1.36
C LEU A 274 -4.88 -18.17 -0.54
N PHE A 275 -5.20 -16.99 -0.05
CA PHE A 275 -6.42 -16.68 0.71
C PHE A 275 -7.46 -16.18 -0.28
N GLN A 276 -8.51 -16.95 -0.54
CA GLN A 276 -9.55 -16.64 -1.51
C GLN A 276 -10.86 -16.31 -0.82
N ILE A 277 -11.54 -15.26 -1.28
CA ILE A 277 -12.91 -14.94 -0.87
C ILE A 277 -13.82 -14.86 -2.07
N SER A 278 -15.05 -15.32 -1.88
CA SER A 278 -16.12 -15.25 -2.85
C SER A 278 -17.43 -14.92 -2.14
N THR A 279 -18.20 -13.99 -2.67
CA THR A 279 -19.43 -13.55 -2.00
C THR A 279 -20.54 -13.15 -2.96
N ASN A 280 -21.76 -13.30 -2.46
CA ASN A 280 -22.98 -12.77 -3.03
C ASN A 280 -23.90 -12.26 -1.90
N ASN A 281 -25.16 -11.92 -2.19
CA ASN A 281 -26.09 -11.39 -1.17
C ASN A 281 -26.46 -12.43 -0.09
N ASP A 282 -26.26 -13.71 -0.34
CA ASP A 282 -26.73 -14.81 0.49
C ASP A 282 -25.62 -15.56 1.21
N GLU A 283 -24.39 -15.51 0.68
CA GLU A 283 -23.25 -16.32 1.17
C GLU A 283 -21.94 -15.55 1.11
N PHE A 284 -21.08 -15.83 2.10
CA PHE A 284 -19.67 -15.47 2.14
C PHE A 284 -18.86 -16.75 2.25
N LEU A 285 -17.92 -16.93 1.34
CA LEU A 285 -17.04 -18.09 1.27
C LEU A 285 -15.59 -17.63 1.42
N PHE A 286 -14.84 -18.38 2.19
CA PHE A 286 -13.41 -18.16 2.39
C PHE A 286 -12.69 -19.50 2.29
N ASP A 287 -11.58 -19.51 1.56
CA ASP A 287 -10.74 -20.69 1.38
C ASP A 287 -9.27 -20.29 1.46
N VAL A 288 -8.47 -21.07 2.16
CA VAL A 288 -7.01 -20.94 2.21
C VAL A 288 -6.42 -22.15 1.50
N LYS A 289 -5.72 -21.92 0.41
CA LYS A 289 -5.06 -22.98 -0.36
C LYS A 289 -3.56 -22.92 -0.20
N ASP A 290 -2.95 -24.07 -0.10
CA ASP A 290 -1.51 -24.20 -0.26
C ASP A 290 -1.14 -23.97 -1.73
N LEU A 291 -0.26 -23.00 -1.99
CA LEU A 291 0.08 -22.59 -3.36
C LEU A 291 0.85 -23.67 -4.12
N SER A 292 1.62 -24.51 -3.43
CA SER A 292 2.42 -25.57 -4.06
C SER A 292 1.53 -26.74 -4.52
N THR A 293 0.61 -27.17 -3.64
CA THR A 293 -0.22 -28.38 -3.86
C THR A 293 -1.62 -28.09 -4.39
N GLY A 294 -2.11 -26.87 -4.29
CA GLY A 294 -3.48 -26.48 -4.63
C GLY A 294 -4.54 -26.97 -3.64
N LYS A 295 -4.16 -27.68 -2.57
CA LYS A 295 -5.11 -28.24 -1.60
C LYS A 295 -5.58 -27.16 -0.62
N SER A 296 -6.90 -27.19 -0.32
CA SER A 296 -7.48 -26.34 0.73
C SER A 296 -7.02 -26.81 2.11
N VAL A 297 -6.48 -25.88 2.90
CA VAL A 297 -6.09 -26.10 4.30
C VAL A 297 -7.14 -25.58 5.28
N LYS A 298 -7.97 -24.64 4.84
CA LYS A 298 -9.09 -24.07 5.60
C LYS A 298 -10.19 -23.63 4.66
N THR A 299 -11.44 -24.01 4.97
CA THR A 299 -12.63 -23.58 4.23
C THR A 299 -13.70 -23.10 5.18
N VAL A 300 -14.37 -22.00 4.84
CA VAL A 300 -15.47 -21.40 5.61
C VAL A 300 -16.61 -21.03 4.66
N SER A 301 -17.82 -21.35 5.07
CA SER A 301 -19.04 -20.95 4.39
C SER A 301 -20.01 -20.34 5.40
N ILE A 302 -20.45 -19.11 5.16
CA ILE A 302 -21.37 -18.36 6.01
C ILE A 302 -22.57 -17.93 5.18
N SER A 303 -23.76 -18.36 5.59
CA SER A 303 -25.03 -17.91 5.02
C SER A 303 -25.47 -16.57 5.67
N LYS A 304 -26.27 -15.78 4.98
CA LYS A 304 -26.85 -14.55 5.53
C LYS A 304 -27.67 -14.74 6.81
N LYS A 305 -28.08 -15.99 7.13
CA LYS A 305 -28.82 -16.34 8.35
C LYS A 305 -27.89 -16.67 9.52
N ASP A 306 -26.63 -16.96 9.23
CA ASP A 306 -25.64 -17.35 10.23
C ASP A 306 -25.00 -16.13 10.87
N THR A 307 -24.48 -16.28 12.07
CA THR A 307 -23.63 -15.27 12.70
C THR A 307 -22.17 -15.54 12.34
N ILE A 308 -21.44 -14.49 11.93
CA ILE A 308 -19.99 -14.59 11.74
C ILE A 308 -19.34 -14.65 13.14
N ASN A 309 -19.02 -15.85 13.59
CA ASN A 309 -18.53 -16.13 14.95
C ASN A 309 -17.01 -16.13 15.06
N PHE A 310 -16.28 -16.05 13.96
CA PHE A 310 -14.81 -16.03 13.92
C PHE A 310 -14.22 -14.62 13.79
N LYS A 311 -15.04 -13.60 13.94
CA LYS A 311 -14.61 -12.20 13.90
C LYS A 311 -14.02 -11.75 15.23
N ASN A 312 -12.92 -10.98 15.18
CA ASN A 312 -12.27 -10.34 16.33
C ASN A 312 -12.62 -8.84 16.43
N SER A 313 -13.39 -8.32 15.48
CA SER A 313 -13.96 -6.97 15.51
C SER A 313 -15.46 -7.00 15.21
N PRO A 314 -16.24 -5.95 15.50
CA PRO A 314 -17.56 -5.75 14.93
C PRO A 314 -17.53 -5.75 13.40
N LEU A 315 -18.71 -5.96 12.76
CA LEU A 315 -18.87 -5.72 11.32
C LEU A 315 -19.02 -4.21 11.12
N PHE A 316 -18.17 -3.61 10.30
CA PHE A 316 -18.14 -2.18 10.10
C PHE A 316 -18.56 -1.77 8.68
N ILE A 317 -19.19 -0.60 8.58
CA ILE A 317 -19.34 0.17 7.34
C ILE A 317 -18.75 1.56 7.56
N GLN A 318 -18.05 2.04 6.56
CA GLN A 318 -17.45 3.37 6.57
C GLN A 318 -17.65 4.04 5.22
N ASN A 319 -18.06 5.30 5.22
CA ASN A 319 -18.25 6.11 4.03
C ASN A 319 -17.30 7.32 4.09
N ASN A 320 -16.63 7.65 2.99
CA ASN A 320 -15.81 8.86 2.81
C ASN A 320 -14.78 9.11 3.92
N GLY A 321 -14.26 8.04 4.57
CA GLY A 321 -13.31 8.15 5.67
C GLY A 321 -13.89 8.73 6.97
N TYR A 322 -15.23 8.84 7.10
CA TYR A 322 -15.88 9.14 8.38
C TYR A 322 -15.69 8.00 9.37
N LYS A 323 -16.03 8.25 10.65
CA LYS A 323 -15.95 7.22 11.70
C LYS A 323 -16.76 5.98 11.29
N PRO A 324 -16.19 4.76 11.44
CA PRO A 324 -16.89 3.52 11.15
C PRO A 324 -18.16 3.36 11.99
N GLN A 325 -19.19 2.79 11.37
CA GLN A 325 -20.46 2.45 12.00
C GLN A 325 -20.62 0.93 12.03
N GLU A 326 -21.20 0.40 13.10
CA GLU A 326 -21.41 -1.05 13.23
C GLU A 326 -22.61 -1.53 12.42
N ILE A 327 -22.47 -2.70 11.83
CA ILE A 327 -23.52 -3.46 11.16
C ILE A 327 -23.92 -4.63 12.06
N ASN A 328 -25.19 -4.68 12.46
CA ASN A 328 -25.65 -5.62 13.47
C ASN A 328 -25.95 -7.04 12.95
N THR A 329 -26.03 -7.26 11.63
CA THR A 329 -26.42 -8.57 11.08
C THR A 329 -25.57 -8.96 9.87
N THR A 330 -25.29 -10.26 9.74
CA THR A 330 -24.60 -10.84 8.58
C THR A 330 -25.32 -10.53 7.28
N ALA A 331 -26.67 -10.58 7.27
CA ALA A 331 -27.45 -10.27 6.07
C ALA A 331 -27.22 -8.85 5.56
N LYS A 332 -27.18 -7.85 6.44
CA LYS A 332 -26.88 -6.45 6.07
C LYS A 332 -25.42 -6.32 5.59
N PHE A 333 -24.49 -6.98 6.26
CA PHE A 333 -23.08 -6.98 5.86
C PHE A 333 -22.90 -7.57 4.46
N LEU A 334 -23.45 -8.75 4.17
CA LEU A 334 -23.33 -9.40 2.85
C LEU A 334 -23.99 -8.56 1.74
N LYS A 335 -25.13 -7.93 2.02
CA LYS A 335 -25.78 -7.02 1.06
C LYS A 335 -24.86 -5.84 0.70
N GLN A 336 -24.16 -5.27 1.68
CA GLN A 336 -23.20 -4.17 1.42
C GLN A 336 -21.96 -4.70 0.71
N LEU A 337 -21.34 -5.78 1.20
CA LEU A 337 -20.13 -6.36 0.65
C LEU A 337 -20.30 -6.78 -0.82
N SER A 338 -21.42 -7.42 -1.16
CA SER A 338 -21.67 -7.89 -2.53
C SER A 338 -21.91 -6.76 -3.56
N ALA A 339 -22.05 -5.52 -3.12
CA ALA A 339 -22.13 -4.34 -3.96
C ALA A 339 -20.78 -3.62 -4.15
N LEU A 340 -19.72 -4.11 -3.51
CA LEU A 340 -18.39 -3.56 -3.54
C LEU A 340 -17.41 -4.53 -4.22
N ASN A 341 -16.20 -4.08 -4.49
CA ASN A 341 -15.09 -4.97 -4.82
C ASN A 341 -14.65 -5.67 -3.54
N ALA A 342 -14.90 -6.98 -3.46
CA ALA A 342 -14.46 -7.77 -2.31
C ALA A 342 -12.93 -7.85 -2.26
N GLY A 343 -12.38 -7.89 -1.06
CA GLY A 343 -10.96 -8.03 -0.79
C GLY A 343 -10.71 -8.75 0.52
N VAL A 344 -9.57 -9.38 0.59
CA VAL A 344 -8.99 -9.95 1.80
C VAL A 344 -7.55 -9.47 1.89
N THR A 345 -7.11 -9.07 3.07
CA THR A 345 -5.71 -8.75 3.34
C THR A 345 -5.22 -9.57 4.51
N VAL A 346 -4.00 -10.05 4.42
CA VAL A 346 -3.39 -10.93 5.42
C VAL A 346 -2.05 -10.35 5.81
N PHE A 347 -1.84 -10.27 7.10
CA PHE A 347 -0.59 -9.84 7.69
C PHE A 347 -0.18 -10.80 8.81
N LYS A 348 1.04 -11.35 8.72
CA LYS A 348 1.59 -12.22 9.76
C LYS A 348 2.31 -11.38 10.80
N ASN A 349 1.90 -11.50 12.07
CA ASN A 349 2.59 -10.90 13.20
C ASN A 349 2.97 -12.00 14.18
N LYS A 350 4.28 -12.21 14.38
CA LYS A 350 4.83 -13.32 15.18
C LYS A 350 4.29 -14.66 14.67
N GLU A 351 3.40 -15.29 15.44
CA GLU A 351 2.85 -16.61 15.11
C GLU A 351 1.49 -16.55 14.41
N ASN A 352 0.72 -15.47 14.62
CA ASN A 352 -0.65 -15.38 14.13
C ASN A 352 -0.75 -14.59 12.82
N SER A 353 -1.72 -14.95 11.99
CA SER A 353 -2.09 -14.21 10.79
C SER A 353 -3.33 -13.35 11.08
N PHE A 354 -3.17 -12.04 11.00
CA PHE A 354 -4.28 -11.08 11.05
C PHE A 354 -4.90 -10.98 9.68
N ILE A 355 -6.23 -11.10 9.62
CA ILE A 355 -6.98 -11.06 8.38
C ILE A 355 -8.04 -9.99 8.47
N THR A 356 -8.08 -9.09 7.49
CA THR A 356 -9.21 -8.20 7.28
C THR A 356 -10.00 -8.67 6.07
N PHE A 357 -11.26 -9.00 6.27
CA PHE A 357 -12.21 -9.32 5.23
C PHE A 357 -13.09 -8.12 4.95
N GLY A 358 -13.33 -7.83 3.68
CA GLY A 358 -14.24 -6.73 3.38
C GLY A 358 -14.37 -6.41 1.92
N GLY A 359 -14.80 -5.21 1.64
CA GLY A 359 -14.91 -4.66 0.29
C GLY A 359 -14.78 -3.16 0.30
N PHE A 360 -14.31 -2.64 -0.81
CA PHE A 360 -14.11 -1.21 -1.03
C PHE A 360 -14.58 -0.81 -2.44
N LEU A 361 -15.14 0.37 -2.54
CA LEU A 361 -15.46 1.01 -3.81
C LEU A 361 -15.28 2.51 -3.69
N GLU A 362 -14.57 3.08 -4.65
CA GLU A 362 -14.46 4.51 -4.87
C GLU A 362 -15.21 4.86 -6.15
N TYR A 363 -16.03 5.91 -6.12
CA TYR A 363 -16.82 6.33 -7.27
C TYR A 363 -16.96 7.85 -7.34
N GLN A 364 -17.05 8.36 -8.56
CA GLN A 364 -17.26 9.76 -8.83
C GLN A 364 -18.76 10.09 -8.70
N VAL A 365 -19.06 11.14 -7.97
CA VAL A 365 -20.43 11.70 -7.89
C VAL A 365 -20.43 13.02 -8.62
N SER A 366 -21.15 13.06 -9.73
CA SER A 366 -21.48 14.32 -10.40
C SER A 366 -22.78 14.86 -9.80
N PRO A 367 -22.76 16.03 -9.16
CA PRO A 367 -23.98 16.64 -8.69
C PRO A 367 -24.93 16.83 -9.88
N ARG A 368 -26.18 16.37 -9.74
CA ARG A 368 -27.19 16.68 -10.76
C ARG A 368 -27.43 18.18 -10.72
N PRO A 369 -27.49 18.89 -11.87
CA PRO A 369 -27.92 20.26 -11.90
C PRO A 369 -29.33 20.32 -11.28
N SER A 370 -29.49 21.08 -10.20
CA SER A 370 -30.82 21.36 -9.65
C SER A 370 -31.49 22.35 -10.60
N PHE A 371 -32.43 21.89 -11.38
CA PHE A 371 -33.31 22.77 -12.12
C PHE A 371 -34.28 23.39 -11.11
N ASN A 372 -33.97 24.57 -10.62
CA ASN A 372 -34.96 25.41 -9.96
C ASN A 372 -35.86 26.00 -11.05
N TYR A 373 -36.99 25.37 -11.30
CA TYR A 373 -38.05 25.96 -12.07
C TYR A 373 -38.69 27.09 -11.22
N SER A 374 -38.18 28.29 -11.37
CA SER A 374 -38.90 29.49 -10.93
C SER A 374 -39.89 29.81 -12.06
N GLN A 375 -41.17 29.71 -11.73
CA GLN A 375 -42.30 29.89 -12.67
C GLN A 375 -42.54 31.36 -13.13
N ASN A 376 -41.64 32.28 -12.86
CA ASN A 376 -41.81 33.69 -13.23
C ASN A 376 -40.51 34.30 -13.69
N ASP A 377 -40.01 33.92 -14.91
CA ASP A 377 -39.15 34.82 -15.66
C ASP A 377 -38.93 34.27 -17.10
N ALA A 378 -39.92 34.47 -17.93
CA ALA A 378 -39.76 34.42 -19.37
C ALA A 378 -39.20 35.78 -19.78
N PHE A 379 -37.88 35.97 -19.71
CA PHE A 379 -37.12 36.89 -20.53
C PHE A 379 -35.68 37.03 -20.00
N PHE A 380 -34.73 36.87 -20.92
CA PHE A 380 -33.27 36.92 -20.77
C PHE A 380 -32.56 35.62 -20.41
N GLY A 381 -32.07 34.96 -21.44
CA GLY A 381 -31.14 33.86 -21.37
C GLY A 381 -29.80 34.31 -20.84
N PHE A 382 -29.47 33.83 -19.65
CA PHE A 382 -28.12 33.50 -19.20
C PHE A 382 -28.26 32.17 -18.50
N GLU A 383 -27.85 31.09 -19.18
CA GLU A 383 -27.67 29.79 -18.56
C GLU A 383 -26.43 29.84 -17.66
N ASP A 384 -26.61 30.22 -16.40
CA ASP A 384 -25.62 29.95 -15.34
C ASP A 384 -25.66 28.45 -15.04
N TYR A 385 -24.94 27.68 -15.83
CA TYR A 385 -24.61 26.30 -15.49
C TYR A 385 -23.64 26.29 -14.30
N ASN A 386 -24.17 26.34 -13.09
CA ASN A 386 -23.42 26.00 -11.90
C ASN A 386 -23.10 24.49 -11.94
N THR A 387 -22.12 24.12 -12.74
CA THR A 387 -21.52 22.80 -12.73
C THR A 387 -20.69 22.67 -11.45
N TYR A 388 -21.29 22.11 -10.39
CA TYR A 388 -20.50 21.73 -9.21
C TYR A 388 -19.48 20.70 -9.66
N PRO A 389 -18.19 20.82 -9.24
CA PRO A 389 -17.18 19.87 -9.62
C PRO A 389 -17.55 18.49 -9.08
N ALA A 390 -17.33 17.46 -9.91
CA ALA A 390 -17.47 16.07 -9.47
C ALA A 390 -16.57 15.80 -8.27
N TYR A 391 -17.07 15.14 -7.27
CA TYR A 391 -16.30 14.76 -6.08
C TYR A 391 -16.28 13.24 -5.90
N THR A 392 -15.19 12.76 -5.37
CA THR A 392 -14.99 11.33 -5.14
C THR A 392 -15.62 10.92 -3.82
N GLN A 393 -16.41 9.86 -3.83
CA GLN A 393 -16.93 9.19 -2.66
C GLN A 393 -16.34 7.79 -2.54
N SER A 394 -16.19 7.31 -1.31
CA SER A 394 -15.73 5.96 -1.04
C SER A 394 -16.64 5.27 -0.04
N ARG A 395 -16.75 3.95 -0.19
CA ARG A 395 -17.44 3.08 0.76
C ARG A 395 -16.60 1.85 1.04
N MET A 396 -16.49 1.49 2.31
CA MET A 396 -15.80 0.32 2.80
C MET A 396 -16.71 -0.44 3.76
N VAL A 397 -16.73 -1.79 3.67
CA VAL A 397 -17.27 -2.66 4.72
C VAL A 397 -16.22 -3.68 5.09
N TYR A 398 -16.08 -3.99 6.37
CA TYR A 398 -15.02 -4.89 6.81
C TYR A 398 -15.26 -5.47 8.21
N PHE A 399 -14.53 -6.53 8.50
CA PHE A 399 -14.28 -7.04 9.84
C PHE A 399 -12.91 -7.72 9.89
N ASP A 400 -12.36 -7.82 11.09
CA ASP A 400 -11.08 -8.46 11.34
C ASP A 400 -11.25 -9.84 11.95
N SER A 401 -10.33 -10.72 11.62
CA SER A 401 -10.18 -12.07 12.16
C SER A 401 -8.71 -12.38 12.40
N MET A 402 -8.44 -13.43 13.16
CA MET A 402 -7.11 -13.92 13.41
C MET A 402 -7.05 -15.43 13.25
N LEU A 403 -6.03 -15.93 12.56
CA LEU A 403 -5.71 -17.35 12.46
C LEU A 403 -4.43 -17.67 13.22
N ASN A 404 -4.44 -18.81 13.92
CA ASN A 404 -3.23 -19.38 14.49
C ASN A 404 -2.36 -20.07 13.40
N PRO A 405 -1.16 -20.57 13.70
CA PRO A 405 -0.31 -21.28 12.73
C PRO A 405 -0.95 -22.52 12.09
N ASN A 406 -1.96 -23.09 12.71
CA ASN A 406 -2.72 -24.25 12.20
C ASN A 406 -3.94 -23.85 11.35
N TYR A 407 -4.07 -22.56 11.00
CA TYR A 407 -5.22 -21.98 10.28
C TYR A 407 -6.56 -22.14 11.00
N GLU A 408 -6.55 -22.16 12.35
CA GLU A 408 -7.76 -22.12 13.15
C GLU A 408 -8.04 -20.70 13.62
N PHE A 409 -9.31 -20.30 13.64
CA PHE A 409 -9.69 -18.97 14.10
C PHE A 409 -9.47 -18.84 15.62
N VAL A 410 -8.78 -17.78 16.01
CA VAL A 410 -8.57 -17.41 17.40
C VAL A 410 -9.67 -16.46 17.81
N ASN A 411 -10.62 -16.97 18.62
CA ASN A 411 -11.75 -16.20 19.11
C ASN A 411 -11.41 -15.55 20.46
N ASN A 412 -12.11 -14.45 20.76
CA ASN A 412 -12.07 -13.77 22.05
C ASN A 412 -10.71 -13.18 22.47
N GLN A 413 -9.76 -13.05 21.57
CA GLN A 413 -8.58 -12.22 21.79
C GLN A 413 -8.80 -10.83 21.23
N GLN A 414 -8.61 -9.82 22.07
CA GLN A 414 -8.50 -8.44 21.56
C GLN A 414 -7.21 -8.35 20.76
N THR A 415 -7.35 -7.94 19.49
CA THR A 415 -6.19 -7.71 18.64
C THR A 415 -5.41 -6.51 19.18
N GLU A 416 -4.12 -6.70 19.45
CA GLU A 416 -3.24 -5.57 19.75
C GLU A 416 -3.05 -4.72 18.50
N PRO A 417 -3.02 -3.39 18.64
CA PRO A 417 -2.70 -2.50 17.53
C PRO A 417 -1.30 -2.82 17.00
N LEU A 418 -1.16 -2.80 15.69
CA LEU A 418 0.14 -2.83 15.03
C LEU A 418 0.81 -1.45 15.08
N ALA A 419 2.12 -1.40 14.90
CA ALA A 419 2.85 -0.15 14.77
C ALA A 419 2.22 0.77 13.72
N ILE A 420 1.71 0.19 12.62
CA ILE A 420 1.03 0.93 11.55
C ILE A 420 -0.29 1.54 12.02
N ASP A 421 -1.09 0.84 12.82
CA ASP A 421 -2.34 1.37 13.40
C ASP A 421 -2.04 2.58 14.32
N ASN A 422 -0.96 2.48 15.09
CA ASN A 422 -0.48 3.54 15.97
C ASN A 422 0.02 4.76 15.20
N ILE A 423 0.73 4.57 14.09
CA ILE A 423 1.17 5.63 13.18
C ILE A 423 -0.04 6.39 12.67
N PHE A 424 -1.01 5.69 12.17
CA PHE A 424 -2.17 6.32 11.56
C PHE A 424 -3.06 7.02 12.58
N TYR A 425 -3.21 6.46 13.76
CA TYR A 425 -3.89 7.15 14.85
C TYR A 425 -3.20 8.47 15.20
N PHE A 426 -1.86 8.46 15.23
CA PHE A 426 -1.06 9.67 15.44
C PHE A 426 -1.27 10.69 14.32
N LEU A 427 -1.17 10.27 13.05
CA LEU A 427 -1.37 11.14 11.88
C LEU A 427 -2.77 11.74 11.85
N GLY A 428 -3.80 10.95 12.18
CA GLY A 428 -5.19 11.42 12.24
C GLY A 428 -5.46 12.51 13.29
N LYS A 429 -4.61 12.62 14.32
CA LYS A 429 -4.69 13.66 15.35
C LYS A 429 -3.78 14.86 15.10
N SER A 430 -2.86 14.75 14.17
CA SER A 430 -1.84 15.76 13.89
C SER A 430 -2.26 16.63 12.71
N LYS A 431 -2.22 17.97 12.87
CA LYS A 431 -2.70 18.92 11.85
C LYS A 431 -1.61 19.50 10.96
N ASN A 432 -0.37 19.54 11.45
CA ASN A 432 0.74 20.26 10.80
C ASN A 432 1.78 19.32 10.19
N ILE A 433 1.45 18.05 10.02
CA ILE A 433 2.34 17.02 9.49
C ILE A 433 2.13 16.90 7.99
N ILE A 434 3.24 16.90 7.26
CA ILE A 434 3.30 16.64 5.82
C ILE A 434 4.56 15.82 5.50
N LEU A 435 4.68 15.35 4.26
CA LEU A 435 5.82 14.59 3.77
C LEU A 435 6.09 13.34 4.62
N GLU A 436 5.00 12.63 4.94
CA GLU A 436 5.09 11.41 5.73
C GLU A 436 5.73 10.29 4.92
N ASN A 437 6.66 9.60 5.54
CA ASN A 437 7.25 8.38 4.98
C ASN A 437 7.50 7.36 6.09
N ILE A 438 7.07 6.12 5.84
CA ILE A 438 7.14 5.04 6.81
C ILE A 438 8.12 3.99 6.32
N ILE A 439 9.06 3.60 7.20
CA ILE A 439 9.90 2.43 6.99
C ILE A 439 9.68 1.43 8.11
N LYS A 440 9.53 0.16 7.76
CA LYS A 440 9.46 -0.94 8.71
C LYS A 440 10.87 -1.47 8.94
N LEU A 441 11.32 -1.41 10.16
CA LEU A 441 12.53 -2.06 10.63
C LEU A 441 12.16 -3.41 11.28
N LYS A 442 13.18 -4.17 11.69
CA LYS A 442 12.98 -5.53 12.24
C LYS A 442 11.96 -5.57 13.38
N ASP A 443 12.09 -4.67 14.37
CA ASP A 443 11.33 -4.72 15.62
C ASP A 443 10.38 -3.53 15.81
N TYR A 444 10.37 -2.55 14.92
CA TYR A 444 9.54 -1.35 15.02
C TYR A 444 9.40 -0.66 13.67
N SER A 445 8.50 0.30 13.58
CA SER A 445 8.38 1.17 12.42
C SER A 445 8.86 2.58 12.74
N LEU A 446 9.47 3.23 11.77
CA LEU A 446 9.82 4.65 11.82
C LEU A 446 8.87 5.44 10.93
N LEU A 447 8.30 6.49 11.47
CA LEU A 447 7.62 7.54 10.73
C LEU A 447 8.55 8.74 10.64
N GLY A 448 8.99 9.09 9.45
CA GLY A 448 9.59 10.38 9.15
C GLY A 448 8.52 11.33 8.63
N TYR A 449 8.57 12.58 9.05
CA TYR A 449 7.64 13.62 8.58
C TYR A 449 8.21 15.01 8.76
N TYR A 450 7.68 15.95 7.99
CA TYR A 450 7.97 17.37 8.16
C TYR A 450 6.85 18.05 8.97
N ASP A 451 7.24 18.73 10.05
CA ASP A 451 6.33 19.51 10.89
C ASP A 451 6.36 20.98 10.44
N LEU A 452 5.25 21.45 9.87
CA LEU A 452 5.10 22.84 9.39
C LEU A 452 5.21 23.89 10.50
N GLY A 453 4.78 23.54 11.72
CA GLY A 453 4.78 24.47 12.86
C GLY A 453 6.18 24.73 13.39
N THR A 454 6.98 23.68 13.51
CA THR A 454 8.35 23.76 14.03
C THR A 454 9.41 23.89 12.94
N LYS A 455 9.05 23.69 11.66
CA LYS A 455 9.97 23.63 10.51
C LYS A 455 11.09 22.62 10.69
N GLN A 456 10.72 21.44 11.15
CA GLN A 456 11.66 20.35 11.40
C GLN A 456 11.25 19.08 10.68
N TYR A 457 12.22 18.32 10.21
CA TYR A 457 12.01 16.91 9.87
C TYR A 457 12.16 16.08 11.14
N VAL A 458 11.13 15.31 11.46
CA VAL A 458 11.03 14.53 12.70
C VAL A 458 11.03 13.05 12.37
N ILE A 459 11.80 12.28 13.11
CA ILE A 459 11.80 10.81 13.08
C ILE A 459 11.19 10.30 14.37
N ARG A 460 10.11 9.52 14.25
CA ARG A 460 9.39 8.96 15.39
C ARG A 460 9.30 7.45 15.28
N LYS A 461 9.55 6.77 16.40
CA LYS A 461 9.43 5.31 16.53
C LYS A 461 8.01 4.93 16.92
N PHE A 462 7.52 3.82 16.33
CA PHE A 462 6.28 3.17 16.69
C PHE A 462 6.49 1.67 16.83
N THR A 463 5.87 1.06 17.84
CA THR A 463 5.88 -0.38 18.11
C THR A 463 4.47 -0.91 18.09
N ASP A 464 4.34 -2.22 17.99
CA ASP A 464 3.07 -2.91 18.24
C ASP A 464 2.66 -2.73 19.71
N GLY A 465 1.36 -2.88 19.99
CA GLY A 465 0.76 -2.73 21.30
C GLY A 465 0.04 -1.39 21.50
N PHE A 466 -0.70 -1.28 22.61
CA PHE A 466 -1.47 -0.06 22.92
C PHE A 466 -0.55 1.09 23.33
N MET A 467 -0.87 2.30 22.89
CA MET A 467 -0.05 3.48 23.16
C MET A 467 -0.15 3.97 24.61
N ARG A 468 -1.34 4.05 25.16
CA ARG A 468 -1.69 4.33 26.56
C ARG A 468 -3.15 3.94 26.76
N GLU A 469 -3.56 3.63 28.00
CA GLU A 469 -4.94 3.24 28.34
C GLU A 469 -5.97 4.30 27.99
N ASP A 470 -5.61 5.60 28.03
CA ASP A 470 -6.47 6.76 27.75
C ASP A 470 -6.48 7.21 26.28
N ALA A 471 -5.65 6.61 25.43
CA ALA A 471 -5.49 7.08 24.06
C ALA A 471 -6.58 6.63 23.07
N GLY A 472 -7.54 5.82 23.49
CA GLY A 472 -8.53 5.18 22.62
C GLY A 472 -7.95 4.04 21.78
N ASN A 473 -8.81 3.21 21.21
CA ASN A 473 -8.38 2.07 20.41
C ASN A 473 -8.01 2.53 18.97
N PRO A 474 -6.73 2.47 18.55
CA PRO A 474 -6.31 2.88 17.22
C PRO A 474 -6.89 1.99 16.11
N ILE A 475 -7.21 0.72 16.39
CA ILE A 475 -7.75 -0.24 15.42
C ILE A 475 -9.12 0.18 14.87
N SER A 476 -9.91 0.92 15.65
CA SER A 476 -11.24 1.39 15.23
C SER A 476 -11.20 2.45 14.11
N ASN A 477 -10.03 2.96 13.75
CA ASN A 477 -9.83 4.02 12.76
C ASN A 477 -9.16 3.54 11.45
N LYS A 478 -9.12 2.24 11.18
CA LYS A 478 -8.40 1.63 10.03
C LYS A 478 -8.69 2.24 8.65
N ALA A 479 -9.83 2.84 8.47
CA ALA A 479 -10.20 3.37 7.16
C ALA A 479 -9.84 4.85 6.94
N VAL A 480 -9.19 5.49 7.89
CA VAL A 480 -8.57 6.82 7.66
C VAL A 480 -7.36 6.69 6.72
N PHE A 481 -6.87 5.48 6.48
CA PHE A 481 -5.63 5.14 5.81
C PHE A 481 -5.61 5.35 4.30
N SER A 482 -6.77 5.27 3.65
CA SER A 482 -6.86 5.36 2.20
C SER A 482 -6.71 6.79 1.66
N LYS A 483 -6.72 7.81 2.51
CA LYS A 483 -6.74 9.22 2.06
C LYS A 483 -5.38 9.91 1.94
N ASN A 484 -4.34 9.44 2.59
CA ASN A 484 -3.13 10.25 2.80
C ASN A 484 -1.86 9.76 2.13
N PHE A 485 -1.88 8.64 1.44
CA PHE A 485 -0.80 8.35 0.52
C PHE A 485 -1.19 8.84 -0.87
N PRO A 486 -0.44 9.77 -1.47
CA PRO A 486 -0.60 10.05 -2.88
C PRO A 486 -0.27 8.75 -3.62
N VAL A 487 -1.29 7.94 -3.87
CA VAL A 487 -1.20 6.91 -4.89
C VAL A 487 -1.14 7.69 -6.18
N ASN A 488 0.06 7.85 -6.71
CA ASN A 488 0.24 8.31 -8.06
C ASN A 488 -0.48 7.29 -8.95
N LYS A 489 -1.72 7.60 -9.32
CA LYS A 489 -2.41 6.88 -10.39
C LYS A 489 -1.67 7.26 -11.68
N PRO A 490 -1.31 6.27 -12.52
CA PRO A 490 -0.74 6.53 -13.82
C PRO A 490 -1.68 7.35 -14.70
#